data_0f0b75a81a5a6c0cc175ed85c60d3ec1
#
_entry.id   0f0b75a81a5a6c0cc175ed85c60d3ec1
#
_cell.length_a   1.000
_cell.length_b   1.000
_cell.length_c   1.000
_cell.angle_alpha   90.00
_cell.angle_beta   90.00
_cell.angle_gamma   90.00
#
_symmetry.space_group_name_H-M   'P 1'
#
loop_
_entity.id
_entity.type
_entity.pdbx_description
1 polymer ?
#
loop_
_entity_poly.entity_id
_entity_poly.type
_entity_poly.pdbx_seq_one_letter_code
_entity_poly.pdbx_strand_id
1 'polypeptide(L)'
;VRVNTSASYFNHILAPALPEFLSLHPGVTLDIVQTDAVIDLFSERTDVAIRAGPLKSSSLVARKLGETTLIIVAAPSYLERYGEPRSIADLEGHNRLGFGYARTVDGWPLRENGKAIVMPA
;
A
#
# COMPACT_ATOMS: atom_id res chain seq x y z
N VAL A 1 4.26 -17.50 15.00
CA VAL A 1 4.68 -16.14 14.62
C VAL A 1 3.47 -15.39 14.11
N ARG A 2 3.13 -14.25 14.74
CA ARG A 2 2.04 -13.39 14.28
C ARG A 2 2.54 -12.35 13.31
N VAL A 3 1.99 -12.37 12.10
CA VAL A 3 2.35 -11.45 11.01
C VAL A 3 1.17 -10.55 10.70
N ASN A 4 1.39 -9.24 10.71
CA ASN A 4 0.40 -8.25 10.32
C ASN A 4 0.78 -7.62 8.97
N THR A 5 -0.17 -7.59 8.03
CA THR A 5 0.06 -7.12 6.67
C THR A 5 -1.23 -6.58 6.05
N SER A 6 -1.12 -5.81 4.98
CA SER A 6 -2.30 -5.45 4.19
C SER A 6 -2.86 -6.65 3.44
N ALA A 7 -4.16 -6.67 3.19
CA ALA A 7 -4.81 -7.74 2.43
C ALA A 7 -4.23 -7.86 1.02
N SER A 8 -3.96 -6.74 0.36
CA SER A 8 -3.38 -6.73 -0.99
C SER A 8 -1.98 -7.36 -1.02
N TYR A 9 -1.10 -6.98 -0.09
CA TYR A 9 0.25 -7.55 -0.02
C TYR A 9 0.22 -9.04 0.31
N PHE A 10 -0.65 -9.44 1.24
CA PHE A 10 -0.84 -10.85 1.56
C PHE A 10 -1.25 -11.66 0.33
N ASN A 11 -2.33 -11.27 -0.33
CA ASN A 11 -2.90 -12.06 -1.42
C ASN A 11 -1.98 -12.18 -2.65
N HIS A 12 -1.23 -11.12 -2.96
CA HIS A 12 -0.43 -11.08 -4.18
C HIS A 12 1.03 -11.46 -3.99
N ILE A 13 1.57 -11.33 -2.80
CA ILE A 13 2.99 -11.54 -2.52
C ILE A 13 3.22 -12.67 -1.53
N LEU A 14 2.60 -12.63 -0.35
CA LEU A 14 2.88 -13.61 0.69
C LEU A 14 2.22 -14.96 0.42
N ALA A 15 0.92 -14.97 0.14
CA ALA A 15 0.18 -16.22 -0.01
C ALA A 15 0.78 -17.16 -1.06
N PRO A 16 1.24 -16.69 -2.23
CA PRO A 16 1.93 -17.55 -3.20
C PRO A 16 3.24 -18.14 -2.69
N ALA A 17 3.95 -17.45 -1.79
CA ALA A 17 5.23 -17.89 -1.26
C ALA A 17 5.11 -18.80 -0.01
N LEU A 18 3.96 -18.81 0.66
CA LEU A 18 3.77 -19.56 1.91
C LEU A 18 3.94 -21.07 1.77
N PRO A 19 3.46 -21.75 0.72
CA PRO A 19 3.62 -23.21 0.60
C PRO A 19 5.09 -23.63 0.62
N GLU A 20 5.95 -22.96 -0.14
CA GLU A 20 7.38 -23.22 -0.16
C GLU A 20 8.02 -22.92 1.19
N PHE A 21 7.72 -21.74 1.76
CA PHE A 21 8.25 -21.33 3.06
C PHE A 21 7.91 -22.34 4.17
N LEU A 22 6.66 -22.77 4.28
CA LEU A 22 6.23 -23.71 5.31
C LEU A 22 6.80 -25.11 5.10
N SER A 23 7.02 -25.52 3.85
CA SER A 23 7.70 -26.76 3.54
C SER A 23 9.17 -26.76 4.01
N LEU A 24 9.85 -25.64 3.84
CA LEU A 24 11.24 -25.46 4.29
C LEU A 24 11.37 -25.27 5.82
N HIS A 25 10.29 -24.81 6.45
CA HIS A 25 10.26 -24.49 7.86
C HIS A 25 9.08 -25.15 8.58
N PRO A 26 9.04 -26.49 8.70
CA PRO A 26 7.87 -27.23 9.21
C PRO A 26 7.57 -26.95 10.69
N GLY A 27 8.52 -26.41 11.45
CA GLY A 27 8.32 -26.01 12.86
C GLY A 27 7.70 -24.62 13.02
N VAL A 28 7.44 -23.88 11.94
CA VAL A 28 6.86 -22.53 12.02
C VAL A 28 5.36 -22.59 11.86
N THR A 29 4.65 -21.98 12.81
CA THR A 29 3.21 -21.71 12.71
C THR A 29 3.02 -20.22 12.49
N LEU A 30 2.22 -19.85 11.48
CA LEU A 30 1.91 -18.47 11.15
C LEU A 30 0.46 -18.14 11.54
N ASP A 31 0.30 -17.01 12.21
CA ASP A 31 -0.98 -16.35 12.47
C ASP A 31 -0.99 -15.04 11.66
N ILE A 32 -1.79 -14.99 10.61
CA ILE A 32 -1.81 -13.86 9.68
C ILE A 32 -2.99 -12.95 9.95
N VAL A 33 -2.69 -11.72 10.33
CA VAL A 33 -3.68 -10.66 10.53
C VAL A 33 -3.62 -9.70 9.35
N GLN A 34 -4.70 -9.63 8.59
CA GLN A 34 -4.83 -8.73 7.44
C GLN A 34 -5.57 -7.46 7.87
N THR A 35 -4.87 -6.33 7.88
CA THR A 35 -5.48 -5.02 8.14
C THR A 35 -4.68 -3.90 7.48
N ASP A 36 -5.39 -2.93 6.91
CA ASP A 36 -4.83 -1.70 6.40
C ASP A 36 -4.86 -0.57 7.45
N ALA A 37 -5.47 -0.80 8.61
CA ALA A 37 -5.49 0.15 9.70
C ALA A 37 -4.09 0.36 10.30
N VAL A 38 -3.82 1.58 10.71
CA VAL A 38 -2.65 1.86 11.56
C VAL A 38 -2.96 1.35 12.97
N ILE A 39 -2.35 0.24 13.32
CA ILE A 39 -2.51 -0.41 14.61
C ILE A 39 -1.27 -0.22 15.48
N ASP A 40 -1.46 -0.30 16.78
CA ASP A 40 -0.36 -0.44 17.71
C ASP A 40 0.13 -1.90 17.68
N LEU A 41 1.33 -2.10 17.11
CA LEU A 41 1.92 -3.42 16.93
C LEU A 41 2.23 -4.12 18.26
N PHE A 42 2.44 -3.36 19.32
CA PHE A 42 2.70 -3.92 20.66
C PHE A 42 1.40 -4.44 21.28
N SER A 43 0.32 -3.66 21.24
CA SER A 43 -0.98 -4.07 21.79
C SER A 43 -1.54 -5.30 21.10
N GLU A 44 -1.30 -5.43 19.78
CA GLU A 44 -1.73 -6.55 18.95
C GLU A 44 -0.80 -7.78 19.02
N ARG A 45 0.26 -7.74 19.83
CA ARG A 45 1.26 -8.82 19.96
C ARG A 45 1.79 -9.29 18.60
N THR A 46 2.05 -8.35 17.70
CA THR A 46 2.57 -8.61 16.37
C THR A 46 4.08 -8.84 16.43
N ASP A 47 4.54 -9.98 15.93
CA ASP A 47 5.98 -10.28 15.82
C ASP A 47 6.60 -9.62 14.60
N VAL A 48 5.89 -9.63 13.48
CA VAL A 48 6.33 -9.07 12.20
C VAL A 48 5.21 -8.24 11.59
N ALA A 49 5.50 -6.99 11.23
CA ALA A 49 4.57 -6.14 10.50
C ALA A 49 5.15 -5.78 9.14
N ILE A 50 4.37 -5.99 8.07
CA ILE A 50 4.74 -5.57 6.72
C ILE A 50 3.91 -4.34 6.37
N ARG A 51 4.58 -3.25 6.05
CA ARG A 51 3.97 -1.95 5.79
C ARG A 51 4.54 -1.32 4.53
N ALA A 52 3.69 -0.65 3.78
CA ALA A 52 4.07 0.20 2.67
C ALA A 52 4.08 1.68 3.11
N GLY A 53 4.96 2.46 2.51
CA GLY A 53 5.06 3.90 2.75
C GLY A 53 6.20 4.29 3.69
N PRO A 54 6.34 5.60 3.99
CA PRO A 54 7.37 6.10 4.87
C PRO A 54 7.12 5.61 6.30
N LEU A 55 8.16 5.04 6.91
CA LEU A 55 8.10 4.60 8.30
C LEU A 55 8.29 5.81 9.22
N LYS A 56 7.46 5.91 10.25
CA LYS A 56 7.68 6.85 11.34
C LYS A 56 8.83 6.36 12.21
N SER A 57 9.57 7.29 12.81
CA SER A 57 10.59 6.94 13.80
C SER A 57 9.97 6.16 14.95
N SER A 58 10.56 5.01 15.28
CA SER A 58 10.12 4.15 16.37
C SER A 58 11.30 3.34 16.89
N SER A 59 11.11 2.64 18.01
CA SER A 59 12.10 1.71 18.58
C SER A 59 12.15 0.36 17.84
N LEU A 60 11.30 0.16 16.84
CA LEU A 60 11.23 -1.08 16.07
C LEU A 60 12.36 -1.17 15.06
N VAL A 61 12.88 -2.38 14.88
CA VAL A 61 13.84 -2.66 13.81
C VAL A 61 13.08 -2.82 12.50
N ALA A 62 13.48 -2.06 11.47
CA ALA A 62 12.87 -2.14 10.15
C ALA A 62 13.86 -2.66 9.11
N ARG A 63 13.36 -3.51 8.20
CA ARG A 63 14.10 -4.00 7.04
C ARG A 63 13.30 -3.68 5.78
N LYS A 64 13.94 -3.02 4.83
CA LYS A 64 13.35 -2.78 3.51
C LYS A 64 13.27 -4.09 2.72
N LEU A 65 12.07 -4.44 2.29
CA LEU A 65 11.79 -5.63 1.47
C LEU A 65 11.82 -5.31 -0.02
N GLY A 66 11.47 -4.08 -0.41
CA GLY A 66 11.40 -3.66 -1.80
C GLY A 66 10.88 -2.24 -1.94
N GLU A 67 10.59 -1.87 -3.17
CA GLU A 67 9.96 -0.60 -3.53
C GLU A 67 8.74 -0.86 -4.40
N THR A 68 7.76 0.02 -4.30
CA THR A 68 6.57 0.00 -5.14
C THR A 68 6.28 1.41 -5.63
N THR A 69 5.70 1.51 -6.81
CA THR A 69 5.30 2.77 -7.41
C THR A 69 3.79 2.84 -7.43
N LEU A 70 3.23 3.93 -6.93
CA LEU A 70 1.82 4.23 -7.10
C LEU A 70 1.60 4.71 -8.53
N ILE A 71 0.62 4.13 -9.22
CA ILE A 71 0.21 4.54 -10.56
C ILE A 71 -1.25 4.97 -10.54
N ILE A 72 -1.58 5.94 -11.40
CA ILE A 72 -2.96 6.34 -11.63
C ILE A 72 -3.57 5.35 -12.61
N VAL A 73 -4.76 4.87 -12.28
CA VAL A 73 -5.50 3.92 -13.12
C VAL A 73 -6.94 4.38 -13.28
N ALA A 74 -7.55 4.03 -14.40
CA ALA A 74 -8.96 4.23 -14.66
C ALA A 74 -9.54 3.04 -15.43
N ALA A 75 -10.83 2.77 -15.25
CA ALA A 75 -11.51 1.77 -16.05
C ALA A 75 -11.62 2.22 -17.52
N PRO A 76 -11.50 1.32 -18.52
CA PRO A 76 -11.67 1.67 -19.93
C PRO A 76 -13.01 2.39 -20.21
N SER A 77 -14.09 1.92 -19.63
CA SER A 77 -15.42 2.53 -19.76
C SER A 77 -15.50 3.97 -19.22
N TYR A 78 -14.68 4.29 -18.20
CA TYR A 78 -14.57 5.65 -17.69
C TYR A 78 -13.85 6.54 -18.70
N LEU A 79 -12.74 6.06 -19.26
CA LEU A 79 -11.95 6.81 -20.25
C LEU A 79 -12.74 7.03 -21.55
N GLU A 80 -13.52 6.05 -22.00
CA GLU A 80 -14.42 6.19 -23.15
C GLU A 80 -15.45 7.30 -22.95
N ARG A 81 -15.94 7.47 -21.72
CA ARG A 81 -16.98 8.45 -21.41
C ARG A 81 -16.45 9.85 -21.14
N TYR A 82 -15.30 9.97 -20.48
CA TYR A 82 -14.78 11.23 -19.96
C TYR A 82 -13.47 11.68 -20.62
N GLY A 83 -12.91 10.86 -21.50
CA GLY A 83 -11.62 11.10 -22.14
C GLY A 83 -10.44 10.64 -21.28
N GLU A 84 -9.29 10.52 -21.89
CA GLU A 84 -8.02 10.17 -21.26
C GLU A 84 -7.26 11.43 -20.86
N PRO A 85 -6.98 11.66 -19.56
CA PRO A 85 -6.14 12.77 -19.14
C PRO A 85 -4.71 12.57 -19.62
N ARG A 86 -4.12 13.58 -20.25
CA ARG A 86 -2.74 13.55 -20.76
C ARG A 86 -1.77 14.42 -19.97
N SER A 87 -2.30 15.21 -19.04
CA SER A 87 -1.55 16.07 -18.15
C SER A 87 -2.14 16.06 -16.74
N ILE A 88 -1.38 16.55 -15.77
CA ILE A 88 -1.88 16.74 -14.41
C ILE A 88 -3.06 17.74 -14.39
N ALA A 89 -3.02 18.76 -15.22
CA ALA A 89 -4.10 19.75 -15.31
C ALA A 89 -5.42 19.12 -15.79
N ASP A 90 -5.37 18.15 -16.71
CA ASP A 90 -6.58 17.47 -17.18
C ASP A 90 -7.29 16.71 -16.06
N LEU A 91 -6.54 16.24 -15.05
CA LEU A 91 -7.10 15.54 -13.90
C LEU A 91 -8.06 16.40 -13.06
N GLU A 92 -8.01 17.72 -13.16
CA GLU A 92 -8.93 18.62 -12.45
C GLU A 92 -10.39 18.39 -12.87
N GLY A 93 -10.60 18.02 -14.13
CA GLY A 93 -11.92 17.70 -14.68
C GLY A 93 -12.41 16.28 -14.40
N HIS A 94 -11.61 15.43 -13.77
CA HIS A 94 -11.92 14.03 -13.53
C HIS A 94 -12.30 13.73 -12.08
N ASN A 95 -13.17 12.75 -11.89
CA ASN A 95 -13.42 12.19 -10.55
C ASN A 95 -12.17 11.45 -10.06
N ARG A 96 -11.74 11.77 -8.86
CA ARG A 96 -10.56 11.20 -8.23
C ARG A 96 -10.93 10.43 -6.97
N LEU A 97 -10.39 9.24 -6.83
CA LEU A 97 -10.53 8.40 -5.64
C LEU A 97 -9.19 8.35 -4.91
N GLY A 98 -9.17 8.80 -3.69
CA GLY A 98 -8.00 8.72 -2.81
C GLY A 98 -8.04 7.50 -1.90
N PHE A 99 -6.90 7.20 -1.27
CA PHE A 99 -6.84 6.19 -0.22
C PHE A 99 -7.40 6.74 1.09
N GLY A 100 -8.57 6.24 1.50
CA GLY A 100 -9.26 6.69 2.72
C GLY A 100 -8.51 6.41 4.04
N TYR A 101 -7.46 5.61 4.02
CA TYR A 101 -6.63 5.31 5.19
C TYR A 101 -5.58 6.37 5.49
N ALA A 102 -5.22 7.16 4.53
CA ALA A 102 -4.27 8.24 4.70
C ALA A 102 -5.00 9.55 4.99
N ARG A 103 -5.58 9.69 6.16
CA ARG A 103 -6.05 11.00 6.67
C ARG A 103 -4.95 12.08 6.69
N THR A 104 -3.72 11.70 6.34
CA THR A 104 -2.55 12.57 6.29
C THR A 104 -2.14 12.98 4.88
N VAL A 105 -2.76 12.41 3.85
CA VAL A 105 -2.50 12.81 2.45
C VAL A 105 -3.81 13.35 1.90
N ASP A 106 -3.98 14.67 1.97
CA ASP A 106 -5.16 15.37 1.48
C ASP A 106 -5.28 15.35 -0.06
N GLY A 107 -4.63 14.40 -0.73
CA GLY A 107 -4.66 14.29 -2.17
C GLY A 107 -3.69 13.26 -2.74
N TRP A 108 -3.57 13.26 -4.06
CA TRP A 108 -2.65 12.41 -4.80
C TRP A 108 -1.24 13.01 -4.83
N PRO A 109 -0.22 12.31 -4.31
CA PRO A 109 1.16 12.74 -4.46
C PRO A 109 1.64 12.45 -5.89
N LEU A 110 1.81 13.47 -6.68
CA LEU A 110 2.22 13.41 -8.08
C LEU A 110 3.61 14.01 -8.27
N ARG A 111 4.22 13.73 -9.42
CA ARG A 111 5.44 14.41 -9.87
C ARG A 111 5.26 14.93 -11.28
N GLU A 112 5.57 16.20 -11.47
CA GLU A 112 5.62 16.83 -12.77
C GLU A 112 6.99 17.50 -12.95
N ASN A 113 7.71 17.13 -14.01
CA ASN A 113 9.06 17.65 -14.29
C ASN A 113 10.02 17.55 -13.08
N GLY A 114 9.93 16.46 -12.32
CA GLY A 114 10.74 16.24 -11.11
C GLY A 114 10.26 16.97 -9.84
N LYS A 115 9.28 17.87 -9.95
CA LYS A 115 8.69 18.61 -8.84
C LYS A 115 7.53 17.82 -8.22
N ALA A 116 7.53 17.67 -6.91
CA ALA A 116 6.42 17.06 -6.17
C ALA A 116 5.23 18.02 -6.12
N ILE A 117 4.06 17.49 -6.43
CA ILE A 117 2.77 18.18 -6.39
C ILE A 117 1.81 17.30 -5.59
N VAL A 118 0.93 17.91 -4.81
CA VAL A 118 -0.18 17.21 -4.16
C VAL A 118 -1.47 17.74 -4.79
N MET A 119 -2.19 16.87 -5.48
CA MET A 119 -3.48 17.21 -6.07
C MET A 119 -4.60 16.75 -5.12
N PRO A 120 -5.53 17.62 -4.72
CA PRO A 120 -6.68 17.23 -3.90
C PRO A 120 -7.45 16.05 -4.51
N ALA A 121 -7.84 15.10 -3.67
CA ALA A 121 -8.65 13.94 -4.10
C ALA A 121 -10.14 14.28 -4.15
#